data_be382d8ffcb0f9fef5d27fa23659c0ff
#
_entry.id   be382d8ffcb0f9fef5d27fa23659c0ff
#
_cell.length_a   1.000
_cell.length_b   1.000
_cell.length_c   1.000
_cell.angle_alpha   90.00
_cell.angle_beta   90.00
_cell.angle_gamma   90.00
#
_symmetry.space_group_name_H-M   'P 1'
#
loop_
_entity.id
_entity.type
_entity.pdbx_description
1 polymer ?
#
loop_
_entity_poly.entity_id
_entity_poly.type
_entity_poly.pdbx_seq_one_letter_code
_entity_poly.pdbx_strand_id
1 'polypeptide(L)'
;SERVRLQNSGDYDEIYIMLQDGTGQAVQLTSNSDSYKYSLLWSPDSKKILWSDRLFRLRYIDIDKKQIVEVAKGKAWEIRDYTWSPDSSWVAYSQQELNSINKIYVWSLADGKTIEVTDNWYSSYSPCFSTDGKYLFFVSDRDFNPVYSRTEFNHAYLAMSRIYLVTLTAEVKSPFEPKSDEVKIGTAIETSKGEKSDIEKASTPAKTAAEKVVVKIDEAGLRDRIVDLPIEVASYSSLTSVGDRLYYIRRNMAERQSSFKYYDLGKREEKDLGQITSYVISADQKKMLVAQRREFAIIDLPAAPIKIEEKLDLSGLEMWLDRQTEWAQIFNESWRQMRDFFYAPNMHGVNWEKVRAQYE
;
A
#
# COMPACT_ATOMS: atom_id res chain seq x y z
N SER A 1 17.40 -9.90 9.73
CA SER A 1 16.08 -9.64 9.15
C SER A 1 15.38 -10.96 8.85
N GLU A 2 14.05 -10.94 8.91
CA GLU A 2 13.20 -12.10 8.70
C GLU A 2 12.30 -11.89 7.49
N ARG A 3 11.88 -12.98 6.86
CA ARG A 3 10.85 -13.00 5.82
C ARG A 3 9.65 -13.80 6.28
N VAL A 4 8.46 -13.39 5.85
CA VAL A 4 7.21 -14.11 6.05
C VAL A 4 6.85 -14.88 4.79
N ARG A 5 6.25 -16.06 4.97
CA ARG A 5 5.70 -16.85 3.86
C ARG A 5 4.41 -17.57 4.28
N LEU A 6 3.60 -17.87 3.30
CA LEU A 6 2.54 -18.86 3.41
C LEU A 6 3.11 -20.23 3.04
N GLN A 7 2.78 -21.25 3.82
CA GLN A 7 3.16 -22.62 3.55
C GLN A 7 1.97 -23.53 3.79
N ASN A 8 1.70 -24.41 2.83
CA ASN A 8 0.66 -25.40 2.99
C ASN A 8 0.97 -26.33 4.17
N SER A 9 0.00 -26.46 5.06
CA SER A 9 0.11 -27.28 6.27
C SER A 9 -1.25 -27.91 6.61
N GLY A 10 -1.84 -28.60 5.64
CA GLY A 10 -3.17 -29.22 5.77
C GLY A 10 -4.14 -28.66 4.74
N ASP A 11 -5.37 -28.33 5.15
CA ASP A 11 -6.40 -27.80 4.23
C ASP A 11 -6.10 -26.38 3.75
N TYR A 12 -5.39 -25.57 4.55
CA TYR A 12 -5.06 -24.19 4.25
C TYR A 12 -3.61 -23.85 4.59
N ASP A 13 -3.13 -22.75 4.02
CA ASP A 13 -1.80 -22.25 4.30
C ASP A 13 -1.70 -21.65 5.70
N GLU A 14 -0.58 -21.92 6.35
CA GLU A 14 -0.19 -21.30 7.61
C GLU A 14 0.90 -20.23 7.40
N ILE A 15 0.97 -19.27 8.32
CA ILE A 15 1.98 -18.22 8.29
C ILE A 15 3.23 -18.73 8.99
N TYR A 16 4.36 -18.63 8.29
CA TYR A 16 5.69 -18.95 8.79
C TYR A 16 6.61 -17.75 8.66
N ILE A 17 7.52 -17.60 9.60
CA ILE A 17 8.66 -16.68 9.50
C ILE A 17 9.96 -17.48 9.48
N MET A 18 10.96 -16.93 8.80
CA MET A 18 12.30 -17.50 8.72
C MET A 18 13.34 -16.41 8.46
N LEU A 19 14.60 -16.71 8.69
CA LEU A 19 15.67 -15.78 8.35
C LEU A 19 15.69 -15.48 6.84
N GLN A 20 16.02 -14.25 6.49
CA GLN A 20 15.97 -13.77 5.11
C GLN A 20 16.97 -14.48 4.19
N ASP A 21 18.10 -14.91 4.73
CA ASP A 21 19.15 -15.68 4.02
C ASP A 21 18.75 -17.14 3.77
N GLY A 22 17.61 -17.58 4.29
CA GLY A 22 17.11 -18.94 4.15
C GLY A 22 17.72 -19.94 5.11
N THR A 23 18.60 -19.50 6.01
CA THR A 23 19.19 -20.36 7.04
C THR A 23 18.24 -20.58 8.21
N GLY A 24 18.49 -21.63 9.02
CA GLY A 24 17.66 -21.94 10.16
C GLY A 24 16.32 -22.61 9.81
N GLN A 25 15.52 -22.89 10.82
CA GLN A 25 14.20 -23.49 10.68
C GLN A 25 13.12 -22.42 10.59
N ALA A 26 12.13 -22.65 9.73
CA ALA A 26 10.95 -21.80 9.68
C ALA A 26 10.13 -21.97 10.97
N VAL A 27 9.71 -20.86 11.56
CA VAL A 27 8.86 -20.83 12.75
C VAL A 27 7.41 -20.63 12.33
N GLN A 28 6.56 -21.55 12.69
CA GLN A 28 5.11 -21.46 12.45
C GLN A 28 4.48 -20.47 13.43
N LEU A 29 3.71 -19.52 12.90
CA LEU A 29 2.99 -18.51 13.68
C LEU A 29 1.50 -18.82 13.82
N THR A 30 0.87 -19.39 12.80
CA THR A 30 -0.56 -19.74 12.82
C THR A 30 -0.76 -21.24 12.68
N SER A 31 -1.86 -21.75 13.19
CA SER A 31 -2.27 -23.16 13.09
C SER A 31 -3.79 -23.25 12.95
N ASN A 32 -4.25 -24.36 12.38
CA ASN A 32 -5.68 -24.65 12.19
C ASN A 32 -6.40 -23.55 11.40
N SER A 33 -5.79 -23.07 10.35
CA SER A 33 -6.40 -22.08 9.46
C SER A 33 -7.67 -22.63 8.81
N ASP A 34 -8.67 -21.77 8.71
CA ASP A 34 -10.01 -22.07 8.21
C ASP A 34 -10.30 -21.39 6.86
N SER A 35 -9.31 -20.72 6.27
CA SER A 35 -9.51 -19.91 5.07
C SER A 35 -8.19 -19.58 4.36
N TYR A 36 -8.28 -19.32 3.05
CA TYR A 36 -7.18 -18.75 2.27
C TYR A 36 -6.78 -17.37 2.80
N LYS A 37 -5.47 -17.16 2.96
CA LYS A 37 -4.88 -15.89 3.36
C LYS A 37 -4.30 -15.17 2.15
N TYR A 38 -4.42 -13.85 2.16
CA TYR A 38 -3.91 -12.98 1.10
C TYR A 38 -2.88 -12.01 1.66
N SER A 39 -2.00 -11.52 0.79
CA SER A 39 -1.10 -10.39 0.98
C SER A 39 -0.59 -10.15 2.40
N LEU A 40 0.44 -10.88 2.82
CA LEU A 40 1.06 -10.69 4.12
C LEU A 40 1.84 -9.36 4.16
N LEU A 41 1.58 -8.53 5.17
CA LEU A 41 2.22 -7.23 5.34
C LEU A 41 2.82 -7.09 6.73
N TRP A 42 4.14 -6.88 6.80
CA TRP A 42 4.83 -6.57 8.04
C TRP A 42 4.45 -5.19 8.57
N SER A 43 4.29 -5.07 9.89
CA SER A 43 4.29 -3.77 10.53
C SER A 43 5.69 -3.13 10.48
N PRO A 44 5.81 -1.79 10.38
CA PRO A 44 7.11 -1.12 10.36
C PRO A 44 8.02 -1.44 11.56
N ASP A 45 7.44 -1.75 12.72
CA ASP A 45 8.18 -2.16 13.93
C ASP A 45 8.64 -3.64 13.87
N SER A 46 8.31 -4.38 12.82
CA SER A 46 8.62 -5.80 12.61
C SER A 46 8.06 -6.75 13.69
N LYS A 47 7.00 -6.35 14.41
CA LYS A 47 6.40 -7.14 15.49
C LYS A 47 5.09 -7.79 15.13
N LYS A 48 4.49 -7.40 13.99
CA LYS A 48 3.17 -7.88 13.59
C LYS A 48 3.14 -8.18 12.09
N ILE A 49 2.29 -9.13 11.73
CA ILE A 49 1.99 -9.45 10.32
C ILE A 49 0.49 -9.30 10.13
N LEU A 50 0.10 -8.44 9.19
CA LEU A 50 -1.28 -8.16 8.81
C LEU A 50 -1.62 -8.94 7.54
N TRP A 51 -2.84 -9.48 7.45
CA TRP A 51 -3.37 -10.15 6.27
C TRP A 51 -4.89 -10.07 6.21
N SER A 52 -5.43 -10.23 5.02
CA SER A 52 -6.85 -10.51 4.84
C SER A 52 -7.07 -11.96 4.43
N ASP A 53 -8.31 -12.43 4.53
CA ASP A 53 -8.68 -13.79 4.14
C ASP A 53 -10.00 -13.83 3.36
N ARG A 54 -10.27 -15.00 2.77
CA ARG A 54 -11.48 -15.23 1.97
C ARG A 54 -12.78 -15.13 2.78
N LEU A 55 -12.74 -15.25 4.10
CA LEU A 55 -13.90 -15.03 4.96
C LEU A 55 -14.13 -13.56 5.30
N PHE A 56 -13.52 -12.66 4.50
CA PHE A 56 -13.65 -11.21 4.57
C PHE A 56 -13.03 -10.59 5.82
N ARG A 57 -12.18 -11.32 6.56
CA ARG A 57 -11.55 -10.83 7.77
C ARG A 57 -10.22 -10.15 7.44
N LEU A 58 -9.97 -8.98 8.01
CA LEU A 58 -8.67 -8.35 8.09
C LEU A 58 -8.12 -8.59 9.50
N ARG A 59 -6.98 -9.28 9.61
CA ARG A 59 -6.41 -9.72 10.88
C ARG A 59 -4.92 -9.46 10.93
N TYR A 60 -4.38 -9.30 12.13
CA TYR A 60 -2.93 -9.36 12.32
C TYR A 60 -2.58 -10.38 13.41
N ILE A 61 -1.34 -10.88 13.37
CA ILE A 61 -0.73 -11.65 14.44
C ILE A 61 0.39 -10.83 15.09
N ASP A 62 0.38 -10.77 16.41
CA ASP A 62 1.53 -10.34 17.22
C ASP A 62 2.52 -11.51 17.29
N ILE A 63 3.75 -11.30 16.81
CA ILE A 63 4.74 -12.37 16.63
C ILE A 63 5.21 -12.93 17.97
N ASP A 64 5.44 -12.05 18.95
CA ASP A 64 5.94 -12.45 20.27
C ASP A 64 4.87 -13.16 21.07
N LYS A 65 3.63 -12.66 21.05
CA LYS A 65 2.50 -13.21 21.81
C LYS A 65 1.81 -14.36 21.09
N LYS A 66 2.03 -14.51 19.77
CA LYS A 66 1.31 -15.43 18.88
C LYS A 66 -0.22 -15.25 18.97
N GLN A 67 -0.67 -14.03 19.21
CA GLN A 67 -2.08 -13.68 19.34
C GLN A 67 -2.58 -13.09 18.03
N ILE A 68 -3.68 -13.64 17.52
CA ILE A 68 -4.39 -13.13 16.33
C ILE A 68 -5.46 -12.15 16.80
N VAL A 69 -5.51 -10.99 16.18
CA VAL A 69 -6.49 -9.93 16.43
C VAL A 69 -7.21 -9.62 15.13
N GLU A 70 -8.54 -9.55 15.18
CA GLU A 70 -9.37 -9.09 14.06
C GLU A 70 -9.43 -7.56 14.06
N VAL A 71 -9.03 -6.96 12.94
CA VAL A 71 -9.06 -5.51 12.70
C VAL A 71 -10.42 -5.11 12.14
N ALA A 72 -10.90 -5.87 11.16
CA ALA A 72 -12.17 -5.60 10.49
C ALA A 72 -12.73 -6.87 9.83
N LYS A 73 -14.04 -6.84 9.57
CA LYS A 73 -14.71 -7.82 8.74
C LYS A 73 -15.45 -7.13 7.60
N GLY A 74 -15.14 -7.51 6.37
CA GLY A 74 -15.77 -6.98 5.17
C GLY A 74 -17.27 -7.19 5.16
N LYS A 75 -18.02 -6.23 4.66
CA LYS A 75 -19.49 -6.25 4.60
C LYS A 75 -20.01 -6.88 3.32
N ALA A 76 -19.38 -6.58 2.19
CA ALA A 76 -19.84 -7.02 0.85
C ALA A 76 -18.78 -7.81 0.09
N TRP A 77 -17.50 -7.53 0.34
CA TRP A 77 -16.37 -8.15 -0.35
C TRP A 77 -15.15 -8.25 0.55
N GLU A 78 -14.12 -8.96 0.10
CA GLU A 78 -12.82 -9.09 0.76
C GLU A 78 -12.11 -7.74 0.88
N ILE A 79 -11.45 -7.51 2.00
CA ILE A 79 -10.59 -6.33 2.21
C ILE A 79 -9.23 -6.62 1.59
N ARG A 80 -8.90 -5.98 0.47
CA ARG A 80 -7.65 -6.23 -0.28
C ARG A 80 -6.63 -5.11 -0.16
N ASP A 81 -7.08 -3.87 0.07
CA ASP A 81 -6.23 -2.69 0.21
C ASP A 81 -6.10 -2.33 1.68
N TYR A 82 -4.91 -2.48 2.24
CA TYR A 82 -4.61 -2.13 3.63
C TYR A 82 -3.13 -1.79 3.82
N THR A 83 -2.84 -0.97 4.81
CA THR A 83 -1.49 -0.54 5.15
C THR A 83 -1.35 -0.20 6.63
N TRP A 84 -0.13 -0.29 7.15
CA TRP A 84 0.23 0.18 8.47
C TRP A 84 0.57 1.67 8.47
N SER A 85 0.30 2.35 9.58
CA SER A 85 0.94 3.64 9.85
C SER A 85 2.44 3.48 10.12
N PRO A 86 3.27 4.52 9.86
CA PRO A 86 4.72 4.43 10.02
C PRO A 86 5.18 4.10 11.44
N ASP A 87 4.37 4.40 12.45
CA ASP A 87 4.61 4.06 13.86
C ASP A 87 4.00 2.73 14.31
N SER A 88 3.36 1.99 13.38
CA SER A 88 2.69 0.71 13.65
C SER A 88 1.52 0.78 14.63
N SER A 89 0.94 1.97 14.86
CA SER A 89 -0.16 2.18 15.81
C SER A 89 -1.55 2.19 15.17
N TRP A 90 -1.62 2.32 13.83
CA TRP A 90 -2.86 2.33 13.06
C TRP A 90 -2.79 1.41 11.85
N VAL A 91 -3.96 0.93 11.44
CA VAL A 91 -4.16 0.23 10.16
C VAL A 91 -5.18 1.01 9.34
N ALA A 92 -4.80 1.44 8.13
CA ALA A 92 -5.74 1.98 7.15
C ALA A 92 -6.15 0.89 6.17
N TYR A 93 -7.42 0.85 5.79
CA TYR A 93 -7.93 -0.13 4.84
C TYR A 93 -9.11 0.40 4.03
N SER A 94 -9.30 -0.16 2.85
CA SER A 94 -10.48 0.08 2.01
C SER A 94 -11.47 -1.07 2.15
N GLN A 95 -12.74 -0.75 2.38
CA GLN A 95 -13.81 -1.73 2.52
C GLN A 95 -14.98 -1.38 1.61
N GLN A 96 -15.46 -2.38 0.88
CA GLN A 96 -16.68 -2.24 0.08
C GLN A 96 -17.92 -2.31 0.96
N GLU A 97 -18.76 -1.30 0.84
CA GLU A 97 -20.06 -1.23 1.48
C GLU A 97 -21.15 -2.00 0.68
N LEU A 98 -22.31 -2.23 1.28
CA LEU A 98 -23.41 -2.96 0.63
C LEU A 98 -23.94 -2.30 -0.64
N ASN A 99 -23.74 -1.00 -0.80
CA ASN A 99 -24.09 -0.24 -2.01
C ASN A 99 -22.95 -0.25 -3.07
N SER A 100 -21.95 -1.10 -2.92
CA SER A 100 -20.79 -1.24 -3.80
C SER A 100 -19.82 -0.06 -3.82
N ILE A 101 -19.95 0.90 -2.90
CA ILE A 101 -19.00 2.00 -2.71
C ILE A 101 -17.87 1.55 -1.77
N ASN A 102 -16.63 1.78 -2.16
CA ASN A 102 -15.48 1.54 -1.29
C ASN A 102 -15.22 2.77 -0.40
N LYS A 103 -15.02 2.53 0.90
CA LYS A 103 -14.70 3.58 1.87
C LYS A 103 -13.35 3.30 2.53
N ILE A 104 -12.65 4.37 2.87
CA ILE A 104 -11.41 4.29 3.67
C ILE A 104 -11.74 4.38 5.15
N TYR A 105 -11.18 3.46 5.89
CA TYR A 105 -11.23 3.37 7.34
C TYR A 105 -9.82 3.38 7.92
N VAL A 106 -9.70 3.87 9.15
CA VAL A 106 -8.50 3.70 9.98
C VAL A 106 -8.87 3.05 11.30
N TRP A 107 -8.11 2.07 11.71
CA TRP A 107 -8.32 1.30 12.94
C TRP A 107 -7.15 1.50 13.90
N SER A 108 -7.44 1.78 15.16
CA SER A 108 -6.47 2.05 16.22
C SER A 108 -6.10 0.76 16.95
N LEU A 109 -4.80 0.50 17.11
CA LEU A 109 -4.32 -0.62 17.91
C LEU A 109 -4.49 -0.38 19.41
N ALA A 110 -4.54 0.87 19.83
CA ALA A 110 -4.57 1.22 21.26
C ALA A 110 -5.90 0.89 21.92
N ASP A 111 -7.00 1.14 21.23
CA ASP A 111 -8.36 1.01 21.78
C ASP A 111 -9.32 0.19 20.88
N GLY A 112 -8.84 -0.28 19.71
CA GLY A 112 -9.66 -1.04 18.77
C GLY A 112 -10.73 -0.20 18.06
N LYS A 113 -10.67 1.13 18.15
CA LYS A 113 -11.64 2.01 17.52
C LYS A 113 -11.41 2.12 16.02
N THR A 114 -12.49 2.08 15.24
CA THR A 114 -12.49 2.35 13.81
C THR A 114 -13.04 3.75 13.55
N ILE A 115 -12.35 4.53 12.71
CA ILE A 115 -12.76 5.85 12.26
C ILE A 115 -12.99 5.80 10.75
N GLU A 116 -14.09 6.35 10.28
CA GLU A 116 -14.39 6.51 8.86
C GLU A 116 -13.66 7.75 8.30
N VAL A 117 -12.78 7.55 7.32
CA VAL A 117 -12.05 8.65 6.66
C VAL A 117 -12.85 9.26 5.53
N THR A 118 -13.51 8.43 4.71
CA THR A 118 -14.31 8.90 3.57
C THR A 118 -15.79 8.60 3.78
N ASP A 119 -16.63 9.34 3.05
CA ASP A 119 -18.07 9.15 3.04
C ASP A 119 -18.52 8.05 2.05
N ASN A 120 -19.84 7.95 1.85
CA ASN A 120 -20.45 6.95 1.00
C ASN A 120 -20.89 7.50 -0.38
N TRP A 121 -20.26 8.60 -0.86
CA TRP A 121 -20.59 9.23 -2.13
C TRP A 121 -19.74 8.72 -3.29
N TYR A 122 -18.44 8.49 -3.03
CA TYR A 122 -17.47 8.11 -4.04
C TYR A 122 -16.60 6.95 -3.55
N SER A 123 -16.32 6.00 -4.44
CA SER A 123 -15.37 4.94 -4.14
C SER A 123 -14.00 5.52 -3.84
N SER A 124 -13.38 5.03 -2.76
CA SER A 124 -12.05 5.41 -2.29
C SER A 124 -11.26 4.16 -1.92
N TYR A 125 -10.00 4.07 -2.38
CA TYR A 125 -9.18 2.86 -2.26
C TYR A 125 -7.69 3.21 -2.22
N SER A 126 -6.82 2.20 -2.08
CA SER A 126 -5.36 2.32 -2.03
C SER A 126 -4.85 3.31 -0.98
N PRO A 127 -5.21 3.15 0.31
CA PRO A 127 -4.72 4.03 1.36
C PRO A 127 -3.21 3.89 1.55
N CYS A 128 -2.52 5.02 1.77
CA CYS A 128 -1.09 5.09 2.01
C CYS A 128 -0.77 6.21 3.00
N PHE A 129 -0.21 5.89 4.17
CA PHE A 129 0.24 6.92 5.11
C PHE A 129 1.49 7.64 4.59
N SER A 130 1.58 8.95 4.90
CA SER A 130 2.85 9.65 4.74
C SER A 130 3.90 9.14 5.72
N THR A 131 5.16 9.18 5.32
CA THR A 131 6.28 8.68 6.15
C THR A 131 6.40 9.42 7.48
N ASP A 132 6.04 10.70 7.50
CA ASP A 132 6.05 11.56 8.71
C ASP A 132 4.77 11.42 9.56
N GLY A 133 3.79 10.63 9.10
CA GLY A 133 2.54 10.37 9.82
C GLY A 133 1.56 11.53 9.86
N LYS A 134 1.71 12.54 9.01
CA LYS A 134 0.82 13.72 8.97
C LYS A 134 -0.37 13.57 8.04
N TYR A 135 -0.22 12.76 6.99
CA TYR A 135 -1.21 12.60 5.93
C TYR A 135 -1.58 11.14 5.71
N LEU A 136 -2.80 10.92 5.24
CA LEU A 136 -3.20 9.67 4.59
C LEU A 136 -3.57 10.00 3.15
N PHE A 137 -2.84 9.41 2.20
CA PHE A 137 -3.15 9.45 0.78
C PHE A 137 -4.09 8.32 0.42
N PHE A 138 -4.93 8.54 -0.58
CA PHE A 138 -5.78 7.51 -1.14
C PHE A 138 -6.23 7.91 -2.56
N VAL A 139 -6.68 6.95 -3.33
CA VAL A 139 -7.31 7.19 -4.63
C VAL A 139 -8.81 7.31 -4.42
N SER A 140 -9.46 8.26 -5.08
CA SER A 140 -10.91 8.40 -5.02
C SER A 140 -11.51 8.80 -6.37
N ASP A 141 -12.70 8.27 -6.67
CA ASP A 141 -13.46 8.48 -7.91
C ASP A 141 -14.34 9.75 -7.81
N ARG A 142 -13.81 10.82 -7.22
CA ARG A 142 -14.54 12.09 -6.99
C ARG A 142 -14.55 13.01 -8.20
N ASP A 143 -13.72 12.73 -9.19
CA ASP A 143 -13.63 13.51 -10.43
C ASP A 143 -14.64 13.00 -11.45
N PHE A 144 -15.85 13.52 -11.36
CA PHE A 144 -16.95 13.15 -12.25
C PHE A 144 -16.81 13.88 -13.59
N ASN A 145 -16.21 13.25 -14.60
CA ASN A 145 -16.04 13.80 -15.94
C ASN A 145 -16.59 12.84 -17.02
N PRO A 146 -17.91 12.70 -17.14
CA PRO A 146 -18.50 11.79 -18.11
C PRO A 146 -18.33 12.30 -19.54
N VAL A 147 -18.01 11.39 -20.45
CA VAL A 147 -18.02 11.63 -21.89
C VAL A 147 -19.35 11.11 -22.45
N TYR A 148 -20.07 11.98 -23.17
CA TYR A 148 -21.34 11.62 -23.78
C TYR A 148 -21.13 11.06 -25.19
N SER A 149 -21.60 9.82 -25.41
CA SER A 149 -21.60 9.22 -26.74
C SER A 149 -22.72 9.81 -27.60
N ARG A 150 -22.37 10.37 -28.77
CA ARG A 150 -23.35 10.88 -29.72
C ARG A 150 -24.03 9.77 -30.54
N THR A 151 -23.49 8.57 -30.50
CA THR A 151 -24.00 7.42 -31.27
C THR A 151 -25.02 6.62 -30.48
N GLU A 152 -24.72 6.37 -29.20
CA GLU A 152 -25.52 5.49 -28.34
C GLU A 152 -26.32 6.25 -27.30
N PHE A 153 -26.13 7.57 -27.20
CA PHE A 153 -26.74 8.46 -26.23
C PHE A 153 -26.51 8.03 -24.76
N ASN A 154 -25.39 7.34 -24.49
CA ASN A 154 -24.98 6.91 -23.17
C ASN A 154 -23.78 7.71 -22.67
N HIS A 155 -23.66 7.81 -21.34
CA HIS A 155 -22.46 8.36 -20.71
C HIS A 155 -21.39 7.28 -20.58
N ALA A 156 -20.13 7.62 -20.94
CA ALA A 156 -18.96 6.81 -20.67
C ALA A 156 -18.09 7.49 -19.61
N TYR A 157 -17.67 6.74 -18.62
CA TYR A 157 -16.82 7.18 -17.51
C TYR A 157 -15.43 6.64 -17.73
N LEU A 158 -14.57 7.38 -18.46
CA LEU A 158 -13.25 6.92 -18.88
C LEU A 158 -12.17 7.14 -17.81
N ALA A 159 -12.28 8.23 -17.06
CA ALA A 159 -11.37 8.53 -15.97
C ALA A 159 -12.12 9.36 -14.92
N MET A 160 -12.16 8.89 -13.70
CA MET A 160 -12.85 9.55 -12.57
C MET A 160 -11.98 9.64 -11.33
N SER A 161 -10.80 9.02 -11.38
CA SER A 161 -9.97 8.85 -10.19
C SER A 161 -8.85 9.87 -10.16
N ARG A 162 -8.58 10.36 -8.96
CA ARG A 162 -7.42 11.19 -8.63
C ARG A 162 -6.87 10.76 -7.27
N ILE A 163 -5.64 11.13 -6.96
CA ILE A 163 -5.09 10.95 -5.62
C ILE A 163 -5.54 12.12 -4.75
N TYR A 164 -6.02 11.79 -3.58
CA TYR A 164 -6.40 12.72 -2.51
C TYR A 164 -5.51 12.52 -1.31
N LEU A 165 -5.41 13.52 -0.47
CA LEU A 165 -4.83 13.41 0.86
C LEU A 165 -5.80 13.98 1.90
N VAL A 166 -5.70 13.46 3.12
CA VAL A 166 -6.34 14.02 4.29
C VAL A 166 -5.27 14.34 5.34
N THR A 167 -5.32 15.54 5.94
CA THR A 167 -4.49 15.83 7.11
C THR A 167 -5.05 15.11 8.33
N LEU A 168 -4.20 14.34 9.02
CA LEU A 168 -4.65 13.45 10.10
C LEU A 168 -5.03 14.21 11.37
N THR A 169 -4.42 15.38 11.62
CA THR A 169 -4.81 16.25 12.75
C THR A 169 -5.23 17.63 12.24
N ALA A 170 -6.01 18.35 13.05
CA ALA A 170 -6.47 19.70 12.75
C ALA A 170 -5.32 20.73 12.77
N GLU A 171 -4.23 20.43 13.47
CA GLU A 171 -3.06 21.32 13.57
C GLU A 171 -2.17 21.24 12.29
N VAL A 172 -2.23 20.13 11.57
CA VAL A 172 -1.45 19.93 10.36
C VAL A 172 -2.11 20.72 9.22
N LYS A 173 -1.35 21.66 8.66
CA LYS A 173 -1.79 22.43 7.50
C LYS A 173 -1.72 21.63 6.22
N SER A 174 -2.67 21.88 5.33
CA SER A 174 -2.61 21.30 3.98
C SER A 174 -1.34 21.74 3.25
N PRO A 175 -0.63 20.85 2.55
CA PRO A 175 0.53 21.22 1.73
C PRO A 175 0.12 22.15 0.56
N PHE A 176 -1.19 22.28 0.29
CA PHE A 176 -1.73 23.10 -0.80
C PHE A 176 -2.34 24.43 -0.32
N GLU A 177 -2.21 24.80 0.96
CA GLU A 177 -2.60 26.12 1.41
C GLU A 177 -1.93 27.22 0.57
N PRO A 178 -2.65 28.31 0.27
CA PRO A 178 -2.05 29.48 -0.38
C PRO A 178 -0.84 29.97 0.41
N LYS A 179 0.29 30.16 -0.22
CA LYS A 179 1.45 30.81 0.41
C LYS A 179 1.13 32.30 0.53
N SER A 180 1.30 32.87 1.73
CA SER A 180 1.18 34.31 1.92
C SER A 180 2.24 35.03 1.07
N ASP A 181 1.82 35.99 0.25
CA ASP A 181 2.69 36.88 -0.49
C ASP A 181 3.27 38.02 0.37
N GLU A 182 3.03 37.98 1.69
CA GLU A 182 3.60 38.98 2.61
C GLU A 182 5.12 38.89 2.63
N VAL A 183 5.74 39.84 1.96
CA VAL A 183 7.18 40.10 2.08
C VAL A 183 7.43 40.58 3.50
N LYS A 184 8.09 39.81 4.32
CA LYS A 184 8.61 40.29 5.61
C LYS A 184 9.60 41.41 5.31
N ILE A 185 9.16 42.66 5.40
CA ILE A 185 10.05 43.80 5.36
C ILE A 185 10.93 43.74 6.59
N GLY A 186 12.16 43.25 6.41
CA GLY A 186 13.17 43.23 7.44
C GLY A 186 13.44 44.65 7.91
N THR A 187 13.17 44.90 9.20
CA THR A 187 13.54 46.15 9.87
C THR A 187 15.07 46.34 9.86
N ALA A 188 15.46 47.47 9.29
CA ALA A 188 16.69 48.22 9.53
C ALA A 188 18.05 47.54 9.28
N ILE A 189 18.64 48.05 8.22
CA ILE A 189 20.06 48.09 7.92
C ILE A 189 20.80 48.85 9.01
N GLU A 190 21.65 48.21 9.80
CA GLU A 190 22.78 48.86 10.41
C GLU A 190 24.03 48.60 9.57
N THR A 191 24.46 49.64 8.95
CA THR A 191 25.76 49.74 8.25
C THR A 191 26.91 49.74 9.25
N SER A 192 27.78 48.75 9.19
CA SER A 192 29.17 48.91 9.60
C SER A 192 30.11 48.18 8.66
N LYS A 193 31.14 48.93 8.30
CA LYS A 193 32.21 48.60 7.37
C LYS A 193 33.12 47.47 7.85
N GLY A 194 33.58 46.67 6.88
CA GLY A 194 34.98 46.22 6.76
C GLY A 194 35.33 44.98 7.52
N GLU A 195 35.67 43.94 6.86
CA GLU A 195 36.97 43.33 6.65
C GLU A 195 36.87 41.90 6.11
N LYS A 196 37.91 41.53 5.41
CA LYS A 196 38.10 40.32 4.62
C LYS A 196 38.39 39.08 5.46
N SER A 197 38.10 37.96 4.80
CA SER A 197 38.67 36.59 4.99
C SER A 197 38.15 35.77 6.17
N ASP A 198 37.50 34.65 5.90
CA ASP A 198 38.11 33.33 5.88
C ASP A 198 37.07 32.26 5.52
N ILE A 199 37.50 31.38 4.66
CA ILE A 199 36.73 30.18 4.26
C ILE A 199 36.70 29.25 5.47
N GLU A 200 35.56 29.20 6.14
CA GLU A 200 35.33 28.16 7.16
C GLU A 200 34.41 27.06 6.59
N LYS A 201 34.96 25.87 6.70
CA LYS A 201 34.38 24.60 6.27
C LYS A 201 32.98 24.43 6.85
N ALA A 202 32.04 24.17 5.95
CA ALA A 202 30.72 23.69 6.34
C ALA A 202 30.85 22.44 7.21
N SER A 203 30.58 22.58 8.49
CA SER A 203 30.42 21.49 9.42
C SER A 203 29.15 20.72 9.04
N THR A 204 29.34 19.46 8.71
CA THR A 204 28.29 18.45 8.57
C THR A 204 27.38 18.48 9.80
N PRO A 205 26.06 18.65 9.67
CA PRO A 205 25.20 18.55 10.82
C PRO A 205 25.28 17.14 11.38
N ALA A 206 25.59 17.04 12.68
CA ALA A 206 25.54 15.81 13.43
C ALA A 206 24.17 15.15 13.22
N LYS A 207 24.20 13.84 12.98
CA LYS A 207 23.03 12.96 12.89
C LYS A 207 22.21 13.09 14.18
N THR A 208 21.25 13.97 14.20
CA THR A 208 20.20 14.00 15.22
C THR A 208 19.48 12.65 15.13
N ALA A 209 19.37 11.95 16.25
CA ALA A 209 18.56 10.74 16.32
C ALA A 209 17.19 11.05 15.75
N ALA A 210 16.74 10.28 14.75
CA ALA A 210 15.46 10.50 14.10
C ALA A 210 14.37 10.48 15.19
N GLU A 211 13.65 11.59 15.34
CA GLU A 211 12.50 11.65 16.22
C GLU A 211 11.53 10.53 15.83
N LYS A 212 11.08 9.77 16.83
CA LYS A 212 10.16 8.66 16.61
C LYS A 212 8.85 9.23 16.11
N VAL A 213 8.46 8.91 14.90
CA VAL A 213 7.17 9.29 14.33
C VAL A 213 6.07 8.77 15.26
N VAL A 214 5.08 9.61 15.57
CA VAL A 214 3.87 9.25 16.31
C VAL A 214 2.67 9.75 15.50
N VAL A 215 1.83 8.83 15.06
CA VAL A 215 0.63 9.14 14.29
C VAL A 215 -0.53 9.43 15.25
N LYS A 216 -1.13 10.60 15.08
CA LYS A 216 -2.36 11.01 15.77
C LYS A 216 -3.43 11.27 14.73
N ILE A 217 -4.66 10.92 15.05
CA ILE A 217 -5.80 11.12 14.15
C ILE A 217 -6.93 11.80 14.92
N ASP A 218 -7.28 13.01 14.49
CA ASP A 218 -8.43 13.76 15.01
C ASP A 218 -9.65 13.40 14.17
N GLU A 219 -10.61 12.69 14.75
CA GLU A 219 -11.84 12.27 14.08
C GLU A 219 -12.73 13.46 13.70
N ALA A 220 -12.80 14.48 14.59
CA ALA A 220 -13.61 15.66 14.34
C ALA A 220 -13.12 16.44 13.11
N GLY A 221 -14.01 16.66 12.14
CA GLY A 221 -13.70 17.38 10.90
C GLY A 221 -12.70 16.66 9.97
N LEU A 222 -12.44 15.37 10.16
CA LEU A 222 -11.47 14.62 9.34
C LEU A 222 -11.82 14.67 7.85
N ARG A 223 -13.09 14.52 7.52
CA ARG A 223 -13.58 14.53 6.12
C ARG A 223 -13.45 15.91 5.46
N ASP A 224 -13.54 16.98 6.23
CA ASP A 224 -13.44 18.36 5.73
C ASP A 224 -12.00 18.73 5.38
N ARG A 225 -11.02 17.93 5.83
CA ARG A 225 -9.60 18.12 5.56
C ARG A 225 -9.09 17.34 4.35
N ILE A 226 -10.01 16.71 3.59
CA ILE A 226 -9.65 16.00 2.35
C ILE A 226 -9.42 17.01 1.24
N VAL A 227 -8.27 16.95 0.59
CA VAL A 227 -7.90 17.78 -0.57
C VAL A 227 -7.33 16.91 -1.68
N ASP A 228 -7.53 17.32 -2.93
CA ASP A 228 -6.97 16.64 -4.09
C ASP A 228 -5.50 17.03 -4.33
N LEU A 229 -4.72 16.10 -4.87
CA LEU A 229 -3.44 16.43 -5.48
C LEU A 229 -3.70 17.13 -6.82
N PRO A 230 -2.96 18.23 -7.15
CA PRO A 230 -3.11 18.92 -8.42
C PRO A 230 -2.42 18.15 -9.57
N ILE A 231 -2.97 16.99 -9.89
CA ILE A 231 -2.54 16.07 -10.94
C ILE A 231 -3.72 15.75 -11.86
N GLU A 232 -3.46 15.18 -13.02
CA GLU A 232 -4.51 14.82 -13.98
C GLU A 232 -5.42 13.71 -13.45
N VAL A 233 -6.66 13.67 -13.95
CA VAL A 233 -7.59 12.57 -13.71
C VAL A 233 -7.15 11.33 -14.52
N ALA A 234 -6.91 10.23 -13.85
CA ALA A 234 -6.42 8.98 -14.44
C ALA A 234 -6.68 7.80 -13.48
N SER A 235 -6.27 6.59 -13.86
CA SER A 235 -6.20 5.47 -12.90
C SER A 235 -4.85 5.51 -12.18
N TYR A 236 -4.88 5.39 -10.86
CA TYR A 236 -3.70 5.43 -9.99
C TYR A 236 -3.59 4.15 -9.17
N SER A 237 -2.35 3.67 -8.98
CA SER A 237 -2.07 2.47 -8.19
C SER A 237 -0.67 2.51 -7.57
N SER A 238 -0.42 1.60 -6.62
CA SER A 238 0.89 1.41 -5.98
C SER A 238 1.41 2.68 -5.31
N LEU A 239 0.57 3.34 -4.51
CA LEU A 239 0.95 4.54 -3.78
C LEU A 239 1.99 4.19 -2.70
N THR A 240 3.10 4.93 -2.66
CA THR A 240 4.13 4.80 -1.63
C THR A 240 4.74 6.15 -1.30
N SER A 241 4.68 6.54 -0.03
CA SER A 241 5.25 7.81 0.46
C SER A 241 6.68 7.61 0.95
N VAL A 242 7.58 8.51 0.58
CA VAL A 242 8.95 8.59 1.08
C VAL A 242 9.35 10.05 1.25
N GLY A 243 9.52 10.50 2.49
CA GLY A 243 9.72 11.91 2.79
C GLY A 243 8.58 12.74 2.22
N ASP A 244 8.92 13.83 1.51
CA ASP A 244 7.94 14.71 0.87
C ASP A 244 7.45 14.21 -0.49
N ARG A 245 7.81 12.98 -0.90
CA ARG A 245 7.44 12.44 -2.20
C ARG A 245 6.43 11.32 -2.08
N LEU A 246 5.42 11.37 -2.92
CA LEU A 246 4.47 10.28 -3.15
C LEU A 246 4.76 9.65 -4.50
N TYR A 247 5.22 8.40 -4.52
CA TYR A 247 5.43 7.61 -5.72
C TYR A 247 4.15 6.85 -6.08
N TYR A 248 3.88 6.71 -7.39
CA TYR A 248 2.70 5.99 -7.88
C TYR A 248 2.84 5.58 -9.34
N ILE A 249 2.02 4.64 -9.77
CA ILE A 249 1.85 4.29 -11.17
C ILE A 249 0.54 4.92 -11.65
N ARG A 250 0.64 5.78 -12.67
CA ARG A 250 -0.48 6.38 -13.40
C ARG A 250 -0.74 5.61 -14.69
N ARG A 251 -1.99 5.24 -14.93
CA ARG A 251 -2.43 4.66 -16.19
C ARG A 251 -3.46 5.55 -16.86
N ASN A 252 -3.12 6.06 -18.02
CA ASN A 252 -4.06 6.77 -18.87
C ASN A 252 -4.79 5.75 -19.77
N MET A 253 -6.11 5.68 -19.64
CA MET A 253 -6.93 4.74 -20.42
C MET A 253 -6.90 5.01 -21.91
N ALA A 254 -6.79 6.28 -22.33
CA ALA A 254 -6.71 6.68 -23.73
C ALA A 254 -5.39 6.28 -24.39
N GLU A 255 -4.29 6.38 -23.67
CA GLU A 255 -2.95 6.07 -24.18
C GLU A 255 -2.57 4.59 -24.03
N ARG A 256 -3.32 3.81 -23.23
CA ARG A 256 -3.03 2.41 -22.85
C ARG A 256 -1.62 2.20 -22.28
N GLN A 257 -1.00 3.26 -21.78
CA GLN A 257 0.35 3.27 -21.23
C GLN A 257 0.31 3.55 -19.74
N SER A 258 1.24 2.93 -19.01
CA SER A 258 1.45 3.21 -17.59
C SER A 258 2.71 4.04 -17.44
N SER A 259 2.66 5.12 -16.66
CA SER A 259 3.80 5.96 -16.32
C SER A 259 4.06 5.84 -14.82
N PHE A 260 5.32 5.64 -14.45
CA PHE A 260 5.77 5.73 -13.07
C PHE A 260 6.15 7.17 -12.75
N LYS A 261 5.61 7.69 -11.69
CA LYS A 261 5.74 9.10 -11.33
C LYS A 261 5.92 9.29 -9.84
N TYR A 262 6.37 10.47 -9.44
CA TYR A 262 6.18 10.93 -8.08
C TYR A 262 5.65 12.37 -8.08
N TYR A 263 4.93 12.69 -7.00
CA TYR A 263 4.54 14.06 -6.68
C TYR A 263 5.37 14.55 -5.48
N ASP A 264 6.04 15.69 -5.62
CA ASP A 264 6.81 16.36 -4.57
C ASP A 264 5.91 17.38 -3.86
N LEU A 265 5.51 17.10 -2.62
CA LEU A 265 4.62 17.96 -1.84
C LEU A 265 5.24 19.32 -1.52
N GLY A 266 6.55 19.36 -1.25
CA GLY A 266 7.26 20.60 -0.93
C GLY A 266 7.36 21.55 -2.12
N LYS A 267 7.63 20.98 -3.31
CA LYS A 267 7.74 21.74 -4.57
C LYS A 267 6.41 21.91 -5.28
N ARG A 268 5.41 21.10 -4.94
CA ARG A 268 4.11 21.00 -5.60
C ARG A 268 4.24 20.67 -7.10
N GLU A 269 5.10 19.69 -7.42
CA GLU A 269 5.41 19.31 -8.79
C GLU A 269 5.29 17.79 -8.99
N GLU A 270 4.69 17.36 -10.09
CA GLU A 270 4.72 15.99 -10.59
C GLU A 270 5.96 15.77 -11.45
N LYS A 271 6.66 14.64 -11.27
CA LYS A 271 7.80 14.22 -12.09
C LYS A 271 7.55 12.86 -12.71
N ASP A 272 7.82 12.76 -14.00
CA ASP A 272 7.76 11.50 -14.74
C ASP A 272 9.09 10.75 -14.59
N LEU A 273 9.03 9.49 -14.20
CA LEU A 273 10.18 8.60 -14.00
C LEU A 273 10.29 7.53 -15.09
N GLY A 274 9.38 7.53 -16.07
CA GLY A 274 9.36 6.57 -17.16
C GLY A 274 8.35 5.44 -16.97
N GLN A 275 8.61 4.30 -17.59
CA GLN A 275 7.69 3.17 -17.60
C GLN A 275 8.27 1.98 -16.85
N ILE A 276 7.55 1.50 -15.84
CA ILE A 276 7.84 0.26 -15.13
C ILE A 276 6.56 -0.56 -14.98
N THR A 277 6.70 -1.85 -14.67
CA THR A 277 5.56 -2.73 -14.40
C THR A 277 5.15 -2.66 -12.93
N SER A 278 6.13 -2.68 -12.03
CA SER A 278 5.94 -2.61 -10.58
C SER A 278 7.21 -2.17 -9.88
N TYR A 279 7.09 -1.79 -8.62
CA TYR A 279 8.22 -1.44 -7.78
C TYR A 279 7.95 -1.77 -6.31
N VAL A 280 9.03 -1.91 -5.55
CA VAL A 280 9.00 -2.05 -4.09
C VAL A 280 10.16 -1.23 -3.51
N ILE A 281 9.87 -0.41 -2.51
CA ILE A 281 10.86 0.42 -1.83
C ILE A 281 11.41 -0.35 -0.63
N SER A 282 12.73 -0.29 -0.43
CA SER A 282 13.40 -0.91 0.72
C SER A 282 12.95 -0.27 2.04
N ALA A 283 12.98 -1.03 3.13
CA ALA A 283 12.54 -0.56 4.45
C ALA A 283 13.32 0.67 4.95
N ASP A 284 14.59 0.81 4.55
CA ASP A 284 15.41 1.99 4.86
C ASP A 284 15.17 3.18 3.91
N GLN A 285 14.25 3.02 2.93
CA GLN A 285 13.84 4.03 1.96
C GLN A 285 14.98 4.56 1.07
N LYS A 286 16.06 3.78 0.89
CA LYS A 286 17.20 4.20 0.06
C LYS A 286 17.21 3.56 -1.31
N LYS A 287 16.71 2.34 -1.40
CA LYS A 287 16.72 1.54 -2.62
C LYS A 287 15.31 1.20 -3.08
N MET A 288 15.21 0.91 -4.36
CA MET A 288 13.97 0.48 -5.00
C MET A 288 14.26 -0.72 -5.89
N LEU A 289 13.52 -1.80 -5.68
CA LEU A 289 13.43 -2.89 -6.66
C LEU A 289 12.41 -2.46 -7.71
N VAL A 290 12.81 -2.43 -8.96
CA VAL A 290 11.93 -2.14 -10.10
C VAL A 290 11.80 -3.36 -11.00
N ALA A 291 10.60 -3.57 -11.52
CA ALA A 291 10.34 -4.54 -12.57
C ALA A 291 9.95 -3.80 -13.86
N GLN A 292 10.62 -4.10 -14.95
CA GLN A 292 10.28 -3.61 -16.28
C GLN A 292 10.13 -4.82 -17.21
N ARG A 293 8.89 -5.11 -17.62
CA ARG A 293 8.54 -6.35 -18.32
C ARG A 293 8.91 -7.60 -17.48
N ARG A 294 9.96 -8.35 -17.85
CA ARG A 294 10.48 -9.54 -17.14
C ARG A 294 11.86 -9.33 -16.54
N GLU A 295 12.33 -8.09 -16.53
CA GLU A 295 13.64 -7.72 -16.02
C GLU A 295 13.47 -7.03 -14.67
N PHE A 296 14.39 -7.29 -13.76
CA PHE A 296 14.42 -6.74 -12.41
C PHE A 296 15.74 -6.01 -12.18
N ALA A 297 15.68 -4.91 -11.47
CA ALA A 297 16.87 -4.15 -11.06
C ALA A 297 16.67 -3.53 -9.68
N ILE A 298 17.75 -3.38 -8.94
CA ILE A 298 17.78 -2.61 -7.69
C ILE A 298 18.48 -1.30 -7.98
N ILE A 299 17.77 -0.21 -7.80
CA ILE A 299 18.26 1.16 -8.05
C ILE A 299 18.17 2.02 -6.80
N ASP A 300 18.87 3.13 -6.78
CA ASP A 300 18.61 4.18 -5.79
C ASP A 300 17.23 4.81 -6.04
N LEU A 301 16.65 5.43 -5.01
CA LEU A 301 15.36 6.13 -5.17
C LEU A 301 15.47 7.21 -6.25
N PRO A 302 14.71 7.09 -7.36
CA PRO A 302 14.89 7.95 -8.51
C PRO A 302 14.32 9.36 -8.26
N ALA A 303 15.06 10.37 -8.72
CA ALA A 303 14.61 11.76 -8.81
C ALA A 303 14.50 12.23 -10.27
N ALA A 304 14.89 11.38 -11.22
CA ALA A 304 14.91 11.59 -12.67
C ALA A 304 14.47 10.30 -13.37
N PRO A 305 14.18 10.33 -14.68
CA PRO A 305 13.76 9.14 -15.43
C PRO A 305 14.71 7.95 -15.21
N ILE A 306 14.10 6.79 -14.90
CA ILE A 306 14.83 5.56 -14.56
C ILE A 306 15.59 5.06 -15.79
N LYS A 307 16.86 4.73 -15.56
CA LYS A 307 17.70 3.98 -16.48
C LYS A 307 18.14 2.70 -15.75
N ILE A 308 17.78 1.56 -16.30
CA ILE A 308 18.22 0.26 -15.79
C ILE A 308 19.56 -0.05 -16.47
N GLU A 309 20.66 0.17 -15.74
CA GLU A 309 22.01 -0.12 -16.21
C GLU A 309 22.43 -1.55 -15.85
N GLU A 310 22.12 -1.98 -14.63
CA GLU A 310 22.41 -3.33 -14.13
C GLU A 310 21.11 -4.06 -13.83
N LYS A 311 20.97 -5.24 -14.42
CA LYS A 311 19.82 -6.14 -14.19
C LYS A 311 20.23 -7.22 -13.21
N LEU A 312 19.27 -7.67 -12.40
CA LEU A 312 19.48 -8.86 -11.57
C LEU A 312 19.59 -10.08 -12.49
N ASP A 313 20.70 -10.81 -12.35
CA ASP A 313 20.86 -12.09 -13.03
C ASP A 313 20.08 -13.17 -12.26
N LEU A 314 19.00 -13.65 -12.88
CA LEU A 314 18.14 -14.70 -12.36
C LEU A 314 18.32 -16.03 -13.12
N SER A 315 19.33 -16.12 -14.01
CA SER A 315 19.57 -17.31 -14.84
C SER A 315 19.94 -18.56 -14.04
N GLY A 316 20.52 -18.36 -12.84
CA GLY A 316 20.86 -19.45 -11.91
C GLY A 316 19.72 -19.87 -10.96
N LEU A 317 18.52 -19.29 -11.08
CA LEU A 317 17.37 -19.72 -10.28
C LEU A 317 16.79 -21.02 -10.84
N GLU A 318 17.24 -22.12 -10.26
CA GLU A 318 16.76 -23.46 -10.59
C GLU A 318 16.13 -24.12 -9.38
N MET A 319 15.14 -24.98 -9.59
CA MET A 319 14.52 -25.78 -8.53
C MET A 319 14.29 -27.22 -9.01
N TRP A 320 14.48 -28.16 -8.10
CA TRP A 320 14.04 -29.51 -8.33
C TRP A 320 12.53 -29.63 -8.14
N LEU A 321 11.85 -30.22 -9.13
CA LEU A 321 10.41 -30.42 -9.10
C LEU A 321 10.12 -31.93 -9.13
N ASP A 322 9.53 -32.45 -8.06
CA ASP A 322 8.91 -33.77 -8.05
C ASP A 322 7.51 -33.66 -8.63
N ARG A 323 7.34 -34.18 -9.84
CA ARG A 323 6.08 -34.06 -10.55
C ARG A 323 4.93 -34.83 -9.90
N GLN A 324 5.19 -35.93 -9.24
CA GLN A 324 4.12 -36.69 -8.58
C GLN A 324 3.59 -35.91 -7.35
N THR A 325 4.47 -35.35 -6.56
CA THR A 325 4.12 -34.47 -5.45
C THR A 325 3.40 -33.20 -5.94
N GLU A 326 3.88 -32.60 -7.03
CA GLU A 326 3.22 -31.44 -7.65
C GLU A 326 1.80 -31.76 -8.12
N TRP A 327 1.60 -32.88 -8.81
CA TRP A 327 0.27 -33.27 -9.28
C TRP A 327 -0.71 -33.53 -8.15
N ALA A 328 -0.27 -34.19 -7.10
CA ALA A 328 -1.09 -34.37 -5.90
C ALA A 328 -1.48 -33.03 -5.28
N GLN A 329 -0.55 -32.07 -5.23
CA GLN A 329 -0.84 -30.72 -4.74
C GLN A 329 -1.82 -29.99 -5.68
N ILE A 330 -1.63 -30.06 -7.00
CA ILE A 330 -2.54 -29.43 -7.97
C ILE A 330 -3.95 -29.99 -7.82
N PHE A 331 -4.10 -31.30 -7.67
CA PHE A 331 -5.40 -31.94 -7.45
C PHE A 331 -6.06 -31.41 -6.16
N ASN A 332 -5.33 -31.45 -5.04
CA ASN A 332 -5.81 -30.97 -3.76
C ASN A 332 -6.21 -29.49 -3.78
N GLU A 333 -5.41 -28.64 -4.43
CA GLU A 333 -5.73 -27.22 -4.59
C GLU A 333 -6.99 -27.01 -5.46
N SER A 334 -7.08 -27.70 -6.58
CA SER A 334 -8.22 -27.59 -7.49
C SER A 334 -9.51 -28.01 -6.77
N TRP A 335 -9.45 -29.11 -6.00
CA TRP A 335 -10.59 -29.61 -5.24
C TRP A 335 -11.02 -28.61 -4.13
N ARG A 336 -10.05 -28.04 -3.39
CA ARG A 336 -10.31 -27.05 -2.35
C ARG A 336 -10.88 -25.76 -2.92
N GLN A 337 -10.30 -25.25 -4.01
CA GLN A 337 -10.78 -24.04 -4.66
C GLN A 337 -12.22 -24.20 -5.17
N MET A 338 -12.52 -25.33 -5.79
CA MET A 338 -13.91 -25.62 -6.18
C MET A 338 -14.85 -25.64 -5.00
N ARG A 339 -14.49 -26.30 -3.89
CA ARG A 339 -15.29 -26.34 -2.67
C ARG A 339 -15.52 -24.95 -2.08
N ASP A 340 -14.45 -24.15 -1.97
CA ASP A 340 -14.47 -22.93 -1.18
C ASP A 340 -14.97 -21.72 -1.98
N PHE A 341 -14.83 -21.72 -3.30
CA PHE A 341 -15.28 -20.62 -4.17
C PHE A 341 -16.57 -20.92 -4.92
N PHE A 342 -17.16 -22.11 -4.73
CA PHE A 342 -18.47 -22.36 -5.29
C PHE A 342 -19.53 -21.51 -4.58
N TYR A 343 -20.44 -20.89 -5.36
CA TYR A 343 -21.40 -19.91 -4.83
C TYR A 343 -22.46 -20.49 -3.88
N ALA A 344 -22.75 -21.80 -4.01
CA ALA A 344 -23.71 -22.51 -3.14
C ALA A 344 -22.94 -23.37 -2.13
N PRO A 345 -22.99 -23.06 -0.82
CA PRO A 345 -22.20 -23.78 0.21
C PRO A 345 -22.46 -25.29 0.26
N ASN A 346 -23.64 -25.74 -0.16
CA ASN A 346 -24.02 -27.16 -0.18
C ASN A 346 -23.70 -27.86 -1.51
N MET A 347 -22.95 -27.22 -2.43
CA MET A 347 -22.58 -27.77 -3.76
C MET A 347 -23.79 -28.28 -4.54
N HIS A 348 -24.98 -27.63 -4.41
CA HIS A 348 -26.26 -28.11 -4.93
C HIS A 348 -26.65 -29.52 -4.52
N GLY A 349 -26.26 -29.95 -3.32
CA GLY A 349 -26.51 -31.29 -2.79
C GLY A 349 -25.56 -32.37 -3.29
N VAL A 350 -24.52 -32.02 -4.07
CA VAL A 350 -23.46 -32.95 -4.45
C VAL A 350 -22.59 -33.29 -3.25
N ASN A 351 -22.38 -34.57 -3.00
CA ASN A 351 -21.42 -35.00 -1.97
C ASN A 351 -19.99 -34.82 -2.50
N TRP A 352 -19.41 -33.67 -2.13
CA TRP A 352 -18.11 -33.26 -2.65
C TRP A 352 -16.96 -34.17 -2.22
N GLU A 353 -17.04 -34.78 -1.02
CA GLU A 353 -16.07 -35.77 -0.55
C GLU A 353 -16.12 -37.06 -1.39
N LYS A 354 -17.33 -37.49 -1.77
CA LYS A 354 -17.48 -38.66 -2.65
C LYS A 354 -16.90 -38.38 -4.05
N VAL A 355 -17.06 -37.14 -4.55
CA VAL A 355 -16.46 -36.72 -5.81
C VAL A 355 -14.93 -36.78 -5.70
N ARG A 356 -14.36 -36.28 -4.59
CA ARG A 356 -12.93 -36.38 -4.34
C ARG A 356 -12.43 -37.82 -4.46
N ALA A 357 -13.02 -38.72 -3.69
CA ALA A 357 -12.61 -40.12 -3.66
C ALA A 357 -12.75 -40.86 -5.00
N GLN A 358 -13.56 -40.32 -5.94
CA GLN A 358 -13.70 -40.88 -7.28
C GLN A 358 -12.57 -40.49 -8.22
N TYR A 359 -11.97 -39.30 -8.02
CA TYR A 359 -10.99 -38.73 -8.94
C TYR A 359 -9.55 -38.66 -8.38
N GLU A 360 -9.36 -38.89 -7.08
CA GLU A 360 -8.07 -39.05 -6.41
C GLU A 360 -7.41 -40.39 -6.72
#